data_086f54668bfdbf897bc73a20e9588c4c
#
_entry.id   086f54668bfdbf897bc73a20e9588c4c
#
_cell.length_a   1.000
_cell.length_b   1.000
_cell.length_c   1.000
_cell.angle_alpha   90.00
_cell.angle_beta   90.00
_cell.angle_gamma   90.00
#
_symmetry.space_group_name_H-M   'P 1'
#
loop_
_entity.id
_entity.type
_entity.pdbx_description
1 polymer ?
#
loop_
_entity_poly.entity_id
_entity_poly.type
_entity_poly.pdbx_seq_one_letter_code
_entity_poly.pdbx_strand_id
1 'polypeptide(L)'
;AKILADAGADVVVWARRPELAREISEGRRNSDYLPGVNLPRGLRATSRLDEALRGAEQVYVSIPSQSVRPLLPEVARSLEETSVVVSLMKGIEKKSGLRMSEVLASGLALEPDRIAVASGPNLALEIAREQPTASVISSESLEVAQRVALTVTNRYFRCFVNTDVIGTEFGGVLKNLIAVAIGIVDGVGYGENTKASIITRGLAEMTDFAVAYGAQAETLMGLAGLGDLIATCESPLSRNNTAGRLLGQGYSFSEVVSQMNQTAEGLASVAPILALADARGVEMPIVRQVGQVLAGTLDPKDIAPHLTTDSDEPQGERTIDDGKDGSRSALRRAFERAYDQLRHGGRGAGGDRS
;
A
#
# COMPACT_ATOMS: atom_id res chain seq x y z
N ALA A 1 -6.99 14.95 -1.63
CA ALA A 1 -7.49 16.32 -1.79
C ALA A 1 -8.96 16.45 -1.32
N LYS A 2 -9.92 15.65 -1.87
CA LYS A 2 -11.34 15.73 -1.44
C LYS A 2 -11.48 15.52 0.08
N ILE A 3 -10.84 14.48 0.64
CA ILE A 3 -10.87 14.18 2.08
C ILE A 3 -10.44 15.39 2.92
N LEU A 4 -9.36 16.04 2.55
CA LEU A 4 -8.80 17.22 3.23
C LEU A 4 -9.78 18.40 3.17
N ALA A 5 -10.33 18.67 1.98
CA ALA A 5 -11.29 19.75 1.81
C ALA A 5 -12.60 19.48 2.57
N ASP A 6 -13.07 18.22 2.62
CA ASP A 6 -14.25 17.82 3.41
C ASP A 6 -13.97 17.87 4.93
N ALA A 7 -12.71 17.76 5.35
CA ALA A 7 -12.28 18.00 6.73
C ALA A 7 -12.13 19.48 7.08
N GLY A 8 -12.29 20.39 6.10
CA GLY A 8 -12.22 21.84 6.29
C GLY A 8 -10.85 22.46 6.04
N ALA A 9 -9.88 21.70 5.54
CA ALA A 9 -8.57 22.23 5.19
C ALA A 9 -8.63 23.08 3.90
N ASP A 10 -7.78 24.11 3.80
CA ASP A 10 -7.52 24.83 2.55
C ASP A 10 -6.59 23.98 1.67
N VAL A 11 -7.08 23.59 0.49
CA VAL A 11 -6.41 22.58 -0.35
C VAL A 11 -6.15 23.13 -1.75
N VAL A 12 -4.88 23.04 -2.17
CA VAL A 12 -4.48 23.28 -3.55
C VAL A 12 -3.90 22.01 -4.15
N VAL A 13 -4.45 21.57 -5.27
CA VAL A 13 -3.96 20.40 -6.03
C VAL A 13 -3.03 20.89 -7.14
N TRP A 14 -1.82 20.36 -7.18
CA TRP A 14 -1.00 20.48 -8.38
C TRP A 14 -1.39 19.42 -9.40
N ALA A 15 -1.74 19.85 -10.61
CA ALA A 15 -2.02 18.98 -11.73
C ALA A 15 -1.15 19.38 -12.92
N ARG A 16 -0.26 18.49 -13.38
CA ARG A 16 0.67 18.76 -14.48
C ARG A 16 0.00 19.30 -15.75
N ARG A 17 -1.24 18.84 -16.04
CA ARG A 17 -2.03 19.29 -17.19
C ARG A 17 -2.86 20.52 -16.81
N PRO A 18 -2.67 21.69 -17.47
CA PRO A 18 -3.46 22.88 -17.17
C PRO A 18 -4.97 22.70 -17.33
N GLU A 19 -5.39 21.86 -18.29
CA GLU A 19 -6.79 21.54 -18.55
C GLU A 19 -7.42 20.83 -17.33
N LEU A 20 -6.70 19.89 -16.73
CA LEU A 20 -7.15 19.19 -15.54
C LEU A 20 -7.21 20.12 -14.33
N ALA A 21 -6.24 21.04 -14.18
CA ALA A 21 -6.27 22.02 -13.11
C ALA A 21 -7.51 22.93 -13.22
N ARG A 22 -7.86 23.38 -14.44
CA ARG A 22 -9.09 24.15 -14.69
C ARG A 22 -10.36 23.34 -14.43
N GLU A 23 -10.41 22.09 -14.89
CA GLU A 23 -11.53 21.20 -14.65
C GLU A 23 -11.80 21.02 -13.14
N ILE A 24 -10.75 20.83 -12.35
CA ILE A 24 -10.86 20.70 -10.89
C ILE A 24 -11.34 22.01 -10.25
N SER A 25 -10.73 23.16 -10.56
CA SER A 25 -11.00 24.43 -9.91
C SER A 25 -12.37 25.01 -10.32
N GLU A 26 -12.67 25.04 -11.61
CA GLU A 26 -13.85 25.70 -12.17
C GLU A 26 -15.02 24.72 -12.33
N GLY A 27 -14.73 23.54 -12.91
CA GLY A 27 -15.71 22.47 -13.15
C GLY A 27 -16.03 21.62 -11.94
N ARG A 28 -15.19 21.66 -10.89
CA ARG A 28 -15.31 20.82 -9.69
C ARG A 28 -15.44 19.33 -10.01
N ARG A 29 -14.67 18.89 -10.99
CA ARG A 29 -14.66 17.51 -11.49
C ARG A 29 -13.22 17.05 -11.76
N ASN A 30 -13.06 15.74 -11.79
CA ASN A 30 -11.87 15.07 -12.30
C ASN A 30 -12.37 13.85 -13.08
N SER A 31 -12.86 14.09 -14.29
CA SER A 31 -13.63 13.12 -15.07
C SER A 31 -12.81 11.89 -15.46
N ASP A 32 -11.48 12.06 -15.67
CA ASP A 32 -10.57 10.98 -16.04
C ASP A 32 -10.36 9.95 -14.90
N TYR A 33 -10.34 10.43 -13.63
CA TYR A 33 -9.94 9.61 -12.47
C TYR A 33 -11.04 9.39 -11.45
N LEU A 34 -12.02 10.30 -11.38
CA LEU A 34 -13.15 10.24 -10.45
C LEU A 34 -14.47 10.53 -11.18
N PRO A 35 -14.87 9.71 -12.16
CA PRO A 35 -16.07 9.94 -12.94
C PRO A 35 -17.31 10.00 -12.05
N GLY A 36 -18.15 10.99 -12.29
CA GLY A 36 -19.41 11.18 -11.57
C GLY A 36 -19.29 11.73 -10.14
N VAL A 37 -18.08 12.12 -9.69
CA VAL A 37 -17.85 12.71 -8.37
C VAL A 37 -17.78 14.23 -8.47
N ASN A 38 -18.55 14.93 -7.66
CA ASN A 38 -18.44 16.38 -7.48
C ASN A 38 -17.38 16.69 -6.41
N LEU A 39 -16.43 17.57 -6.74
CA LEU A 39 -15.39 18.01 -5.80
C LEU A 39 -15.91 19.17 -4.92
N PRO A 40 -15.42 19.31 -3.67
CA PRO A 40 -15.77 20.40 -2.77
C PRO A 40 -15.48 21.79 -3.36
N ARG A 41 -16.29 22.79 -3.01
CA ARG A 41 -16.14 24.16 -3.53
C ARG A 41 -14.82 24.83 -3.15
N GLY A 42 -14.26 24.47 -1.98
CA GLY A 42 -12.98 25.02 -1.49
C GLY A 42 -11.74 24.38 -2.10
N LEU A 43 -11.90 23.32 -2.92
CA LEU A 43 -10.77 22.67 -3.55
C LEU A 43 -10.29 23.46 -4.77
N ARG A 44 -9.07 23.93 -4.73
CA ARG A 44 -8.41 24.66 -5.83
C ARG A 44 -7.38 23.77 -6.52
N ALA A 45 -7.05 24.06 -7.76
CA ALA A 45 -5.99 23.38 -8.49
C ALA A 45 -5.20 24.37 -9.35
N THR A 46 -3.92 24.08 -9.54
CA THR A 46 -3.02 24.83 -10.41
C THR A 46 -2.07 23.89 -11.16
N SER A 47 -1.59 24.31 -12.31
CA SER A 47 -0.52 23.61 -13.02
C SER A 47 0.88 24.11 -12.64
N ARG A 48 0.98 25.12 -11.78
CA ARG A 48 2.24 25.67 -11.29
C ARG A 48 2.56 25.07 -9.92
N LEU A 49 3.69 24.39 -9.84
CA LEU A 49 4.10 23.68 -8.62
C LEU A 49 4.42 24.66 -7.49
N ASP A 50 5.08 25.77 -7.80
CA ASP A 50 5.41 26.82 -6.84
C ASP A 50 4.16 27.46 -6.19
N GLU A 51 3.08 27.61 -6.95
CA GLU A 51 1.80 28.10 -6.42
C GLU A 51 1.13 27.07 -5.48
N ALA A 52 1.21 25.79 -5.84
CA ALA A 52 0.61 24.74 -5.02
C ALA A 52 1.31 24.54 -3.68
N LEU A 53 2.62 24.81 -3.62
CA LEU A 53 3.45 24.61 -2.43
C LEU A 53 3.52 25.84 -1.51
N ARG A 54 3.15 27.02 -2.01
CA ARG A 54 3.25 28.27 -1.25
C ARG A 54 2.44 28.25 0.04
N GLY A 55 3.11 28.34 1.18
CA GLY A 55 2.49 28.33 2.50
C GLY A 55 1.88 26.99 2.91
N ALA A 56 2.22 25.90 2.22
CA ALA A 56 1.68 24.59 2.52
C ALA A 56 2.33 24.00 3.79
N GLU A 57 1.54 23.80 4.83
CA GLU A 57 1.98 23.14 6.06
C GLU A 57 2.16 21.62 5.87
N GLN A 58 1.38 21.02 4.97
CA GLN A 58 1.43 19.59 4.64
C GLN A 58 1.39 19.40 3.13
N VAL A 59 2.34 18.65 2.59
CA VAL A 59 2.47 18.37 1.16
C VAL A 59 2.23 16.87 0.90
N TYR A 60 1.11 16.54 0.27
CA TYR A 60 0.71 15.18 -0.02
C TYR A 60 1.21 14.75 -1.42
N VAL A 61 2.14 13.81 -1.47
CA VAL A 61 2.73 13.31 -2.71
C VAL A 61 1.99 12.07 -3.16
N SER A 62 1.28 12.20 -4.30
CA SER A 62 0.43 11.14 -4.88
C SER A 62 0.66 11.04 -6.38
N ILE A 63 1.88 10.73 -6.78
CA ILE A 63 2.28 10.53 -8.18
C ILE A 63 2.87 9.12 -8.35
N PRO A 64 2.99 8.60 -9.58
CA PRO A 64 3.63 7.30 -9.78
C PRO A 64 5.04 7.26 -9.18
N SER A 65 5.35 6.22 -8.42
CA SER A 65 6.58 6.09 -7.63
C SER A 65 7.86 6.33 -8.46
N GLN A 66 7.89 5.86 -9.71
CA GLN A 66 9.05 6.03 -10.59
C GLN A 66 9.19 7.46 -11.17
N SER A 67 8.19 8.33 -10.95
CA SER A 67 8.17 9.71 -11.48
C SER A 67 8.47 10.77 -10.41
N VAL A 68 8.67 10.38 -9.15
CA VAL A 68 8.82 11.35 -8.06
C VAL A 68 10.20 12.02 -8.06
N ARG A 69 11.28 11.26 -8.19
CA ARG A 69 12.65 11.77 -8.06
C ARG A 69 12.97 12.95 -8.98
N PRO A 70 12.58 12.96 -10.27
CA PRO A 70 12.84 14.11 -11.15
C PRO A 70 12.15 15.42 -10.70
N LEU A 71 11.08 15.35 -9.90
CA LEU A 71 10.34 16.52 -9.42
C LEU A 71 10.92 17.08 -8.11
N LEU A 72 11.68 16.30 -7.34
CA LEU A 72 12.15 16.70 -6.01
C LEU A 72 12.99 17.97 -6.01
N PRO A 73 13.88 18.28 -6.99
CA PRO A 73 14.60 19.53 -7.02
C PRO A 73 13.70 20.77 -7.17
N GLU A 74 12.56 20.63 -7.86
CA GLU A 74 11.59 21.71 -7.99
C GLU A 74 10.75 21.86 -6.72
N VAL A 75 10.32 20.74 -6.13
CA VAL A 75 9.62 20.73 -4.84
C VAL A 75 10.47 21.36 -3.75
N ALA A 76 11.74 20.96 -3.62
CA ALA A 76 12.66 21.45 -2.60
C ALA A 76 12.84 22.98 -2.61
N ARG A 77 12.77 23.61 -3.79
CA ARG A 77 12.90 25.08 -3.91
C ARG A 77 11.71 25.86 -3.37
N SER A 78 10.55 25.22 -3.28
CA SER A 78 9.29 25.87 -2.91
C SER A 78 8.67 25.29 -1.63
N LEU A 79 9.34 24.31 -1.00
CA LEU A 79 8.88 23.68 0.23
C LEU A 79 9.23 24.59 1.42
N GLU A 80 8.26 24.84 2.29
CA GLU A 80 8.48 25.62 3.51
C GLU A 80 9.31 24.82 4.53
N GLU A 81 10.12 25.52 5.34
CA GLU A 81 11.00 24.89 6.34
C GLU A 81 10.23 24.02 7.34
N THR A 82 8.98 24.33 7.63
CA THR A 82 8.14 23.64 8.61
C THR A 82 7.17 22.64 8.00
N SER A 83 7.15 22.50 6.66
CA SER A 83 6.25 21.59 5.97
C SER A 83 6.51 20.12 6.35
N VAL A 84 5.45 19.38 6.52
CA VAL A 84 5.48 17.91 6.57
C VAL A 84 5.16 17.36 5.20
N VAL A 85 5.94 16.36 4.75
CA VAL A 85 5.68 15.68 3.47
C VAL A 85 5.04 14.34 3.72
N VAL A 86 3.88 14.10 3.11
CA VAL A 86 3.09 12.89 3.29
C VAL A 86 3.11 12.07 2.01
N SER A 87 3.71 10.89 2.05
CA SER A 87 3.70 9.94 0.94
C SER A 87 2.38 9.15 0.89
N LEU A 88 1.71 9.17 -0.26
CA LEU A 88 0.58 8.31 -0.58
C LEU A 88 0.98 7.20 -1.58
N MET A 89 2.26 7.14 -1.92
CA MET A 89 2.79 6.26 -2.95
C MET A 89 2.98 4.84 -2.43
N LYS A 90 2.70 3.85 -3.26
CA LYS A 90 2.82 2.43 -2.93
C LYS A 90 3.76 1.74 -3.90
N GLY A 91 5.06 2.05 -3.79
CA GLY A 91 6.10 1.53 -4.68
C GLY A 91 7.49 1.62 -4.10
N ILE A 92 8.43 0.96 -4.78
CA ILE A 92 9.88 1.01 -4.50
C ILE A 92 10.57 1.65 -5.70
N GLU A 93 11.55 2.52 -5.48
CA GLU A 93 12.33 3.08 -6.58
C GLU A 93 13.19 1.99 -7.23
N LYS A 94 12.99 1.75 -8.54
CA LYS A 94 13.66 0.65 -9.26
C LYS A 94 15.18 0.72 -9.26
N LYS A 95 15.74 1.93 -9.31
CA LYS A 95 17.21 2.11 -9.41
C LYS A 95 17.94 1.86 -8.10
N SER A 96 17.36 2.31 -6.98
CA SER A 96 18.02 2.30 -5.69
C SER A 96 17.48 1.23 -4.74
N GLY A 97 16.27 0.69 -5.00
CA GLY A 97 15.56 -0.16 -4.05
C GLY A 97 15.01 0.59 -2.84
N LEU A 98 15.08 1.93 -2.82
CA LEU A 98 14.62 2.75 -1.71
C LEU A 98 13.09 2.80 -1.63
N ARG A 99 12.57 2.83 -0.41
CA ARG A 99 11.18 3.15 -0.11
C ARG A 99 10.89 4.61 -0.46
N MET A 100 9.64 4.94 -0.69
CA MET A 100 9.27 6.31 -1.10
C MET A 100 9.56 7.36 -0.03
N SER A 101 9.46 7.02 1.26
CA SER A 101 9.88 7.90 2.35
C SER A 101 11.37 8.23 2.28
N GLU A 102 12.23 7.25 2.01
CA GLU A 102 13.68 7.46 1.84
C GLU A 102 14.02 8.27 0.59
N VAL A 103 13.27 8.05 -0.50
CA VAL A 103 13.40 8.86 -1.73
C VAL A 103 13.04 10.32 -1.46
N LEU A 104 11.97 10.58 -0.71
CA LEU A 104 11.55 11.92 -0.32
C LEU A 104 12.56 12.56 0.64
N ALA A 105 12.99 11.86 1.69
CA ALA A 105 13.97 12.34 2.65
C ALA A 105 15.27 12.78 1.96
N SER A 106 15.85 11.88 1.15
CA SER A 106 17.10 12.15 0.45
C SER A 106 16.97 13.22 -0.62
N GLY A 107 15.86 13.26 -1.34
CA GLY A 107 15.67 14.17 -2.47
C GLY A 107 15.24 15.59 -2.07
N LEU A 108 14.64 15.74 -0.89
CA LEU A 108 14.23 17.03 -0.32
C LEU A 108 15.16 17.52 0.79
N ALA A 109 16.18 16.73 1.16
CA ALA A 109 17.06 16.99 2.31
C ALA A 109 16.27 17.20 3.62
N LEU A 110 15.28 16.33 3.86
CA LEU A 110 14.44 16.38 5.06
C LEU A 110 14.87 15.32 6.05
N GLU A 111 14.78 15.65 7.34
CA GLU A 111 14.85 14.65 8.40
C GLU A 111 13.67 13.69 8.33
N PRO A 112 13.86 12.39 8.66
CA PRO A 112 12.80 11.38 8.55
C PRO A 112 11.54 11.71 9.35
N ASP A 113 11.66 12.40 10.49
CA ASP A 113 10.56 12.81 11.34
C ASP A 113 9.62 13.85 10.70
N ARG A 114 10.06 14.52 9.63
CA ARG A 114 9.24 15.43 8.80
C ARG A 114 8.49 14.71 7.69
N ILE A 115 8.63 13.39 7.60
CA ILE A 115 7.95 12.58 6.59
C ILE A 115 6.91 11.70 7.26
N ALA A 116 5.72 11.67 6.70
CA ALA A 116 4.68 10.73 7.03
C ALA A 116 4.31 9.87 5.80
N VAL A 117 3.74 8.71 6.07
CA VAL A 117 3.24 7.80 5.06
C VAL A 117 1.78 7.48 5.37
N ALA A 118 0.92 7.50 4.36
CA ALA A 118 -0.47 7.07 4.48
C ALA A 118 -0.69 5.79 3.68
N SER A 119 -1.24 4.77 4.33
CA SER A 119 -1.59 3.48 3.72
C SER A 119 -2.86 2.90 4.33
N GLY A 120 -3.34 1.78 3.79
CA GLY A 120 -4.56 1.11 4.22
C GLY A 120 -5.52 0.87 3.06
N PRO A 121 -6.72 0.32 3.33
CA PRO A 121 -7.75 0.03 2.32
C PRO A 121 -8.36 1.33 1.79
N ASN A 122 -7.71 1.96 0.82
CA ASN A 122 -8.01 3.30 0.34
C ASN A 122 -8.44 3.26 -1.14
N LEU A 123 -9.57 2.64 -1.44
CA LEU A 123 -10.15 2.62 -2.79
C LEU A 123 -10.75 4.00 -3.13
N ALA A 124 -10.15 4.68 -4.09
CA ALA A 124 -10.40 6.09 -4.38
C ALA A 124 -11.88 6.41 -4.69
N LEU A 125 -12.58 5.55 -5.43
CA LEU A 125 -13.99 5.75 -5.78
C LEU A 125 -14.92 5.56 -4.58
N GLU A 126 -14.62 4.64 -3.66
CA GLU A 126 -15.40 4.42 -2.45
C GLU A 126 -15.26 5.63 -1.51
N ILE A 127 -14.04 6.08 -1.29
CA ILE A 127 -13.75 7.28 -0.51
C ILE A 127 -14.42 8.51 -1.15
N ALA A 128 -14.33 8.66 -2.46
CA ALA A 128 -14.93 9.79 -3.16
C ALA A 128 -16.48 9.81 -3.06
N ARG A 129 -17.09 8.64 -2.88
CA ARG A 129 -18.53 8.45 -2.58
C ARG A 129 -18.85 8.51 -1.08
N GLU A 130 -17.89 8.92 -0.26
CA GLU A 130 -18.02 9.10 1.18
C GLU A 130 -18.39 7.82 1.95
N GLN A 131 -17.96 6.66 1.44
CA GLN A 131 -18.13 5.41 2.17
C GLN A 131 -17.19 5.36 3.38
N PRO A 132 -17.62 4.81 4.52
CA PRO A 132 -16.79 4.71 5.71
C PRO A 132 -15.47 4.00 5.42
N THR A 133 -14.37 4.68 5.67
CA THR A 133 -13.02 4.20 5.36
C THR A 133 -12.08 4.46 6.54
N ALA A 134 -11.18 3.52 6.79
CA ALA A 134 -10.11 3.66 7.76
C ALA A 134 -8.74 3.59 7.08
N SER A 135 -7.79 4.40 7.53
CA SER A 135 -6.43 4.49 7.02
C SER A 135 -5.41 4.52 8.16
N VAL A 136 -4.14 4.31 7.84
CA VAL A 136 -3.03 4.46 8.78
C VAL A 136 -2.13 5.58 8.30
N ILE A 137 -1.75 6.44 9.23
CA ILE A 137 -0.69 7.44 9.06
C ILE A 137 0.48 7.04 9.92
N SER A 138 1.65 6.88 9.32
CA SER A 138 2.89 6.50 10.01
C SER A 138 3.95 7.57 9.81
N SER A 139 4.68 7.91 10.87
CA SER A 139 5.85 8.79 10.83
C SER A 139 6.78 8.38 11.96
N GLU A 140 8.09 8.57 11.83
CA GLU A 140 9.03 8.35 12.94
C GLU A 140 8.71 9.28 14.14
N SER A 141 8.10 10.45 13.87
CA SER A 141 7.49 11.31 14.88
C SER A 141 6.01 11.01 15.06
N LEU A 142 5.63 10.50 16.25
CA LEU A 142 4.22 10.27 16.58
C LEU A 142 3.40 11.57 16.53
N GLU A 143 3.98 12.70 16.90
CA GLU A 143 3.35 14.02 16.84
C GLU A 143 3.00 14.39 15.40
N VAL A 144 3.92 14.18 14.46
CA VAL A 144 3.69 14.41 13.03
C VAL A 144 2.61 13.47 12.51
N ALA A 145 2.64 12.18 12.85
CA ALA A 145 1.59 11.24 12.45
C ALA A 145 0.21 11.68 12.95
N GLN A 146 0.11 12.11 14.21
CA GLN A 146 -1.13 12.62 14.81
C GLN A 146 -1.62 13.90 14.14
N ARG A 147 -0.74 14.87 13.89
CA ARG A 147 -1.07 16.11 13.18
C ARG A 147 -1.63 15.84 11.79
N VAL A 148 -0.99 14.98 11.03
CA VAL A 148 -1.46 14.58 9.69
C VAL A 148 -2.81 13.85 9.80
N ALA A 149 -2.95 12.91 10.73
CA ALA A 149 -4.21 12.17 10.93
C ALA A 149 -5.38 13.08 11.28
N LEU A 150 -5.18 14.08 12.13
CA LEU A 150 -6.21 15.07 12.49
C LEU A 150 -6.65 15.88 11.28
N THR A 151 -5.72 16.30 10.41
CA THR A 151 -6.04 17.10 9.23
C THR A 151 -6.91 16.35 8.20
N VAL A 152 -6.79 15.03 8.11
CA VAL A 152 -7.54 14.23 7.13
C VAL A 152 -8.78 13.55 7.72
N THR A 153 -8.91 13.44 9.05
CA THR A 153 -10.03 12.76 9.69
C THR A 153 -11.31 13.58 9.53
N ASN A 154 -12.36 12.92 9.05
CA ASN A 154 -13.69 13.50 8.90
C ASN A 154 -14.78 12.44 9.19
N ARG A 155 -16.06 12.75 8.90
CA ARG A 155 -17.21 11.86 9.20
C ARG A 155 -17.16 10.48 8.54
N TYR A 156 -16.49 10.31 7.41
CA TYR A 156 -16.40 9.05 6.65
C TYR A 156 -14.98 8.53 6.48
N PHE A 157 -13.96 9.30 6.89
CA PHE A 157 -12.57 8.90 6.79
C PHE A 157 -11.86 9.03 8.13
N ARG A 158 -11.45 7.89 8.70
CA ARG A 158 -10.81 7.83 10.00
C ARG A 158 -9.37 7.36 9.88
N CYS A 159 -8.44 8.05 10.55
CA CYS A 159 -7.04 7.66 10.57
C CYS A 159 -6.64 7.09 11.93
N PHE A 160 -5.86 6.02 11.88
CA PHE A 160 -5.07 5.47 12.97
C PHE A 160 -3.61 5.87 12.77
N VAL A 161 -2.83 5.91 13.85
CA VAL A 161 -1.44 6.35 13.79
C VAL A 161 -0.51 5.31 14.39
N ASN A 162 0.70 5.20 13.83
CA ASN A 162 1.80 4.45 14.40
C ASN A 162 3.15 5.08 14.00
N THR A 163 4.26 4.52 14.49
CA THR A 163 5.62 4.96 14.16
C THR A 163 6.38 4.00 13.24
N ASP A 164 5.73 2.93 12.79
CA ASP A 164 6.34 1.95 11.87
C ASP A 164 6.13 2.35 10.41
N VAL A 165 6.95 3.29 9.95
CA VAL A 165 6.97 3.74 8.55
C VAL A 165 7.32 2.58 7.61
N ILE A 166 8.27 1.72 8.02
CA ILE A 166 8.77 0.59 7.21
C ILE A 166 7.63 -0.40 6.93
N GLY A 167 6.95 -0.86 7.98
CA GLY A 167 5.84 -1.81 7.85
C GLY A 167 4.67 -1.23 7.06
N THR A 168 4.36 0.04 7.26
CA THR A 168 3.28 0.73 6.55
C THR A 168 3.56 0.86 5.05
N GLU A 169 4.79 1.19 4.65
CA GLU A 169 5.16 1.26 3.23
C GLU A 169 5.22 -0.13 2.59
N PHE A 170 5.91 -1.10 3.21
CA PHE A 170 6.01 -2.45 2.65
C PHE A 170 4.65 -3.14 2.57
N GLY A 171 3.78 -2.99 3.57
CA GLY A 171 2.40 -3.47 3.49
C GLY A 171 1.70 -2.96 2.23
N GLY A 172 1.77 -1.65 1.98
CA GLY A 172 1.17 -1.01 0.81
C GLY A 172 1.78 -1.45 -0.54
N VAL A 173 3.06 -1.81 -0.58
CA VAL A 173 3.75 -2.29 -1.79
C VAL A 173 3.46 -3.77 -2.03
N LEU A 174 3.74 -4.61 -1.03
CA LEU A 174 3.74 -6.07 -1.16
C LEU A 174 2.33 -6.61 -1.42
N LYS A 175 1.28 -6.03 -0.83
CA LYS A 175 -0.10 -6.40 -1.09
C LYS A 175 -0.46 -6.37 -2.58
N ASN A 176 0.17 -5.47 -3.34
CA ASN A 176 -0.08 -5.34 -4.77
C ASN A 176 0.46 -6.53 -5.57
N LEU A 177 1.55 -7.14 -5.10
CA LEU A 177 2.14 -8.34 -5.71
C LEU A 177 1.25 -9.56 -5.44
N ILE A 178 0.75 -9.68 -4.21
CA ILE A 178 -0.19 -10.76 -3.85
C ILE A 178 -1.51 -10.59 -4.61
N ALA A 179 -1.99 -9.35 -4.80
CA ALA A 179 -3.18 -9.10 -5.61
C ALA A 179 -3.01 -9.51 -7.09
N VAL A 180 -1.78 -9.42 -7.65
CA VAL A 180 -1.49 -10.00 -8.97
C VAL A 180 -1.60 -11.51 -8.94
N ALA A 181 -1.04 -12.20 -7.92
CA ALA A 181 -1.15 -13.65 -7.75
C ALA A 181 -2.62 -14.09 -7.67
N ILE A 182 -3.44 -13.40 -6.87
CA ILE A 182 -4.89 -13.67 -6.76
C ILE A 182 -5.58 -13.47 -8.10
N GLY A 183 -5.23 -12.40 -8.82
CA GLY A 183 -5.75 -12.18 -10.17
C GLY A 183 -5.40 -13.33 -11.14
N ILE A 184 -4.16 -13.84 -11.11
CA ILE A 184 -3.75 -14.99 -11.94
C ILE A 184 -4.61 -16.21 -11.62
N VAL A 185 -4.75 -16.53 -10.34
CA VAL A 185 -5.59 -17.63 -9.84
C VAL A 185 -7.04 -17.51 -10.32
N ASP A 186 -7.59 -16.31 -10.25
CA ASP A 186 -8.94 -15.97 -10.71
C ASP A 186 -9.06 -16.13 -12.25
N GLY A 187 -8.04 -15.67 -12.99
CA GLY A 187 -7.97 -15.80 -14.44
C GLY A 187 -7.86 -17.23 -14.95
N VAL A 188 -7.18 -18.11 -14.20
CA VAL A 188 -7.10 -19.56 -14.44
C VAL A 188 -8.43 -20.26 -14.13
N GLY A 189 -9.27 -19.68 -13.25
CA GLY A 189 -10.55 -20.23 -12.85
C GLY A 189 -10.51 -21.07 -11.57
N TYR A 190 -9.48 -20.91 -10.72
CA TYR A 190 -9.45 -21.55 -9.40
C TYR A 190 -10.43 -20.87 -8.42
N GLY A 191 -10.91 -21.65 -7.45
CA GLY A 191 -11.96 -21.22 -6.53
C GLY A 191 -11.44 -20.45 -5.29
N GLU A 192 -12.41 -20.09 -4.43
CA GLU A 192 -12.18 -19.25 -3.24
C GLU A 192 -11.20 -19.87 -2.23
N ASN A 193 -11.18 -21.22 -2.09
CA ASN A 193 -10.25 -21.91 -1.19
C ASN A 193 -8.79 -21.66 -1.60
N THR A 194 -8.50 -21.68 -2.90
CA THR A 194 -7.16 -21.39 -3.44
C THR A 194 -6.79 -19.96 -3.18
N LYS A 195 -7.71 -19.01 -3.44
CA LYS A 195 -7.50 -17.59 -3.16
C LYS A 195 -7.23 -17.33 -1.68
N ALA A 196 -8.03 -17.92 -0.78
CA ALA A 196 -7.83 -17.80 0.66
C ALA A 196 -6.47 -18.33 1.12
N SER A 197 -6.02 -19.48 0.58
CA SER A 197 -4.70 -20.03 0.87
C SER A 197 -3.57 -19.10 0.43
N ILE A 198 -3.68 -18.49 -0.76
CA ILE A 198 -2.67 -17.56 -1.29
C ILE A 198 -2.67 -16.25 -0.50
N ILE A 199 -3.84 -15.72 -0.10
CA ILE A 199 -3.91 -14.53 0.75
C ILE A 199 -3.20 -14.78 2.09
N THR A 200 -3.48 -15.92 2.74
CA THR A 200 -2.88 -16.27 4.02
C THR A 200 -1.36 -16.43 3.93
N ARG A 201 -0.88 -17.18 2.93
CA ARG A 201 0.57 -17.37 2.71
C ARG A 201 1.23 -16.10 2.23
N GLY A 202 0.58 -15.32 1.39
CA GLY A 202 1.06 -14.03 0.93
C GLY A 202 1.23 -13.03 2.07
N LEU A 203 0.31 -13.01 3.04
CA LEU A 203 0.46 -12.18 4.24
C LEU A 203 1.68 -12.61 5.05
N ALA A 204 1.95 -13.93 5.17
CA ALA A 204 3.14 -14.42 5.84
C ALA A 204 4.42 -13.96 5.11
N GLU A 205 4.51 -14.13 3.77
CA GLU A 205 5.64 -13.64 2.97
C GLU A 205 5.85 -12.13 3.13
N MET A 206 4.77 -11.36 3.07
CA MET A 206 4.81 -9.90 3.28
C MET A 206 5.37 -9.55 4.66
N THR A 207 4.95 -10.28 5.70
CA THR A 207 5.38 -10.05 7.07
C THR A 207 6.84 -10.39 7.26
N ASP A 208 7.28 -11.56 6.82
CA ASP A 208 8.67 -12.01 6.93
C ASP A 208 9.62 -11.05 6.20
N PHE A 209 9.24 -10.64 4.98
CA PHE A 209 9.99 -9.65 4.24
C PHE A 209 10.08 -8.31 4.99
N ALA A 210 8.96 -7.76 5.41
CA ALA A 210 8.94 -6.45 6.06
C ALA A 210 9.72 -6.46 7.40
N VAL A 211 9.60 -7.53 8.19
CA VAL A 211 10.33 -7.71 9.45
C VAL A 211 11.84 -7.83 9.21
N ALA A 212 12.29 -8.49 8.15
CA ALA A 212 13.71 -8.54 7.78
C ALA A 212 14.30 -7.15 7.46
N TYR A 213 13.44 -6.19 7.14
CA TYR A 213 13.78 -4.78 6.93
C TYR A 213 13.53 -3.89 8.15
N GLY A 214 13.11 -4.46 9.29
CA GLY A 214 12.93 -3.75 10.56
C GLY A 214 11.50 -3.30 10.85
N ALA A 215 10.52 -3.76 10.08
CA ALA A 215 9.09 -3.51 10.37
C ALA A 215 8.60 -4.29 11.59
N GLN A 216 7.49 -3.83 12.15
CA GLN A 216 6.75 -4.55 13.18
C GLN A 216 5.72 -5.47 12.52
N ALA A 217 5.67 -6.74 12.93
CA ALA A 217 4.72 -7.72 12.39
C ALA A 217 3.26 -7.29 12.60
N GLU A 218 2.99 -6.63 13.72
CA GLU A 218 1.67 -6.10 14.09
C GLU A 218 1.14 -5.09 13.04
N THR A 219 2.02 -4.31 12.41
CA THR A 219 1.63 -3.37 11.34
C THR A 219 1.09 -4.11 10.13
N LEU A 220 1.69 -5.26 9.78
CA LEU A 220 1.25 -6.08 8.66
C LEU A 220 -0.09 -6.80 8.96
N MET A 221 -0.38 -7.08 10.22
CA MET A 221 -1.68 -7.64 10.66
C MET A 221 -2.78 -6.58 10.74
N GLY A 222 -2.44 -5.31 10.64
CA GLY A 222 -3.37 -4.18 10.71
C GLY A 222 -3.90 -3.72 9.34
N LEU A 223 -4.40 -2.47 9.32
CA LEU A 223 -5.01 -1.86 8.14
C LEU A 223 -4.01 -1.68 6.98
N ALA A 224 -2.73 -1.36 7.27
CA ALA A 224 -1.71 -1.15 6.25
C ALA A 224 -1.23 -2.44 5.57
N GLY A 225 -1.40 -3.59 6.22
CA GLY A 225 -1.08 -4.92 5.68
C GLY A 225 -2.35 -5.69 5.31
N LEU A 226 -2.87 -6.50 6.25
CA LEU A 226 -4.02 -7.40 6.04
C LEU A 226 -5.26 -6.67 5.51
N GLY A 227 -5.61 -5.52 6.08
CA GLY A 227 -6.80 -4.77 5.65
C GLY A 227 -6.71 -4.32 4.19
N ASP A 228 -5.57 -3.75 3.79
CA ASP A 228 -5.35 -3.28 2.42
C ASP A 228 -5.14 -4.47 1.44
N LEU A 229 -4.58 -5.58 1.92
CA LEU A 229 -4.45 -6.82 1.15
C LEU A 229 -5.83 -7.37 0.76
N ILE A 230 -6.71 -7.58 1.73
CA ILE A 230 -8.08 -8.07 1.49
C ILE A 230 -8.81 -7.14 0.52
N ALA A 231 -8.86 -5.84 0.81
CA ALA A 231 -9.54 -4.86 -0.03
C ALA A 231 -9.02 -4.85 -1.47
N THR A 232 -7.70 -5.07 -1.67
CA THR A 232 -7.10 -5.06 -3.00
C THR A 232 -7.31 -6.37 -3.75
N CYS A 233 -7.32 -7.51 -3.06
CA CYS A 233 -7.57 -8.82 -3.66
C CYS A 233 -9.03 -8.99 -4.08
N GLU A 234 -9.98 -8.50 -3.26
CA GLU A 234 -11.41 -8.68 -3.50
C GLU A 234 -12.02 -7.63 -4.44
N SER A 235 -11.39 -6.46 -4.57
CA SER A 235 -11.98 -5.35 -5.32
C SER A 235 -11.86 -5.56 -6.84
N PRO A 236 -12.96 -5.51 -7.58
CA PRO A 236 -12.95 -5.49 -9.05
C PRO A 236 -12.30 -4.22 -9.61
N LEU A 237 -12.10 -3.19 -8.78
CA LEU A 237 -11.43 -1.95 -9.13
C LEU A 237 -9.89 -2.05 -8.98
N SER A 238 -9.37 -3.18 -8.49
CA SER A 238 -7.94 -3.41 -8.35
C SER A 238 -7.27 -3.62 -9.70
N ARG A 239 -6.44 -2.66 -10.10
CA ARG A 239 -5.63 -2.77 -11.33
C ARG A 239 -4.66 -3.96 -11.30
N ASN A 240 -4.10 -4.26 -10.13
CA ASN A 240 -3.19 -5.38 -9.96
C ASN A 240 -3.91 -6.73 -10.09
N ASN A 241 -5.09 -6.87 -9.49
CA ASN A 241 -5.94 -8.05 -9.67
C ASN A 241 -6.36 -8.20 -11.15
N THR A 242 -6.80 -7.11 -11.80
CA THR A 242 -7.15 -7.12 -13.23
C THR A 242 -5.97 -7.54 -14.11
N ALA A 243 -4.76 -7.02 -13.86
CA ALA A 243 -3.56 -7.43 -14.58
C ALA A 243 -3.26 -8.92 -14.39
N GLY A 244 -3.34 -9.40 -13.15
CA GLY A 244 -3.18 -10.82 -12.83
C GLY A 244 -4.19 -11.70 -13.57
N ARG A 245 -5.46 -11.31 -13.61
CA ARG A 245 -6.51 -12.05 -14.29
C ARG A 245 -6.25 -12.19 -15.80
N LEU A 246 -5.79 -11.13 -16.44
CA LEU A 246 -5.39 -11.22 -17.86
C LEU A 246 -4.21 -12.18 -18.04
N LEU A 247 -3.19 -12.14 -17.19
CA LEU A 247 -2.09 -13.12 -17.21
C LEU A 247 -2.59 -14.54 -17.01
N GLY A 248 -3.50 -14.77 -16.04
CA GLY A 248 -4.13 -16.09 -15.80
C GLY A 248 -4.96 -16.60 -16.97
N GLN A 249 -5.50 -15.71 -17.79
CA GLN A 249 -6.21 -16.02 -19.05
C GLN A 249 -5.26 -16.32 -20.21
N GLY A 250 -3.94 -16.23 -19.99
CA GLY A 250 -2.92 -16.56 -20.99
C GLY A 250 -2.40 -15.37 -21.80
N TYR A 251 -2.79 -14.13 -21.49
CA TYR A 251 -2.19 -12.95 -22.12
C TYR A 251 -0.74 -12.79 -21.65
N SER A 252 0.14 -12.46 -22.59
CA SER A 252 1.53 -12.10 -22.28
C SER A 252 1.61 -10.76 -21.51
N PHE A 253 2.72 -10.54 -20.81
CA PHE A 253 2.95 -9.27 -20.10
C PHE A 253 2.81 -8.04 -21.01
N SER A 254 3.30 -8.11 -22.26
CA SER A 254 3.20 -7.01 -23.24
C SER A 254 1.75 -6.72 -23.64
N GLU A 255 0.93 -7.76 -23.82
CA GLU A 255 -0.49 -7.60 -24.13
C GLU A 255 -1.25 -7.01 -22.94
N VAL A 256 -0.97 -7.46 -21.71
CA VAL A 256 -1.56 -6.89 -20.48
C VAL A 256 -1.24 -5.40 -20.38
N VAL A 257 0.02 -5.01 -20.56
CA VAL A 257 0.43 -3.59 -20.52
C VAL A 257 -0.29 -2.78 -21.60
N SER A 258 -0.47 -3.33 -22.80
CA SER A 258 -1.14 -2.62 -23.90
C SER A 258 -2.65 -2.45 -23.69
N GLN A 259 -3.30 -3.41 -23.00
CA GLN A 259 -4.74 -3.35 -22.71
C GLN A 259 -5.09 -2.46 -21.51
N MET A 260 -4.12 -2.22 -20.63
CA MET A 260 -4.36 -1.42 -19.43
C MET A 260 -4.11 0.07 -19.70
N ASN A 261 -5.15 0.89 -19.55
CA ASN A 261 -5.06 2.36 -19.67
C ASN A 261 -4.17 3.02 -18.59
N GLN A 262 -3.87 2.32 -17.52
CA GLN A 262 -3.06 2.79 -16.40
C GLN A 262 -2.16 1.66 -15.90
N THR A 263 -0.93 2.00 -15.54
CA THR A 263 0.07 1.04 -15.06
C THR A 263 -0.38 0.38 -13.75
N ALA A 264 -0.27 -0.95 -13.67
CA ALA A 264 -0.35 -1.68 -12.42
C ALA A 264 1.03 -1.61 -11.73
N GLU A 265 1.14 -0.84 -10.64
CA GLU A 265 2.41 -0.62 -9.92
C GLU A 265 2.98 -1.92 -9.35
N GLY A 266 2.12 -2.89 -9.01
CA GLY A 266 2.54 -4.21 -8.55
C GLY A 266 3.45 -4.92 -9.55
N LEU A 267 3.08 -4.95 -10.85
CA LEU A 267 3.91 -5.60 -11.89
C LEU A 267 5.32 -5.02 -11.95
N ALA A 268 5.43 -3.70 -11.79
CA ALA A 268 6.71 -3.00 -11.84
C ALA A 268 7.57 -3.20 -10.59
N SER A 269 6.97 -3.64 -9.49
CA SER A 269 7.62 -3.82 -8.18
C SER A 269 8.12 -5.25 -7.96
N VAL A 270 7.72 -6.24 -8.78
CA VAL A 270 8.09 -7.65 -8.59
C VAL A 270 9.61 -7.83 -8.57
N ALA A 271 10.30 -7.41 -9.64
CA ALA A 271 11.75 -7.60 -9.73
C ALA A 271 12.55 -6.85 -8.65
N PRO A 272 12.26 -5.56 -8.33
CA PRO A 272 12.92 -4.88 -7.21
C PRO A 272 12.70 -5.56 -5.86
N ILE A 273 11.48 -6.03 -5.57
CA ILE A 273 11.19 -6.71 -4.30
C ILE A 273 11.91 -8.05 -4.21
N LEU A 274 11.95 -8.84 -5.28
CA LEU A 274 12.70 -10.09 -5.29
C LEU A 274 14.21 -9.87 -5.08
N ALA A 275 14.80 -8.84 -5.70
CA ALA A 275 16.19 -8.48 -5.48
C ALA A 275 16.47 -8.09 -4.02
N LEU A 276 15.54 -7.35 -3.39
CA LEU A 276 15.63 -7.01 -1.97
C LEU A 276 15.45 -8.24 -1.07
N ALA A 277 14.56 -9.17 -1.41
CA ALA A 277 14.36 -10.42 -0.69
C ALA A 277 15.63 -11.28 -0.73
N ASP A 278 16.20 -11.46 -1.92
CA ASP A 278 17.45 -12.22 -2.11
C ASP A 278 18.61 -11.61 -1.31
N ALA A 279 18.73 -10.28 -1.27
CA ALA A 279 19.75 -9.57 -0.50
C ALA A 279 19.66 -9.79 1.03
N ARG A 280 18.50 -10.18 1.53
CA ARG A 280 18.24 -10.47 2.96
C ARG A 280 18.04 -11.96 3.24
N GLY A 281 18.10 -12.82 2.23
CA GLY A 281 17.85 -14.25 2.37
C GLY A 281 16.40 -14.58 2.75
N VAL A 282 15.45 -13.73 2.34
CA VAL A 282 14.01 -13.94 2.60
C VAL A 282 13.39 -14.70 1.43
N GLU A 283 12.72 -15.79 1.73
CA GLU A 283 11.98 -16.55 0.72
C GLU A 283 10.62 -15.91 0.45
N MET A 284 10.33 -15.67 -0.82
CA MET A 284 9.04 -15.14 -1.29
C MET A 284 8.49 -15.99 -2.44
N PRO A 285 8.06 -17.23 -2.16
CA PRO A 285 7.67 -18.19 -3.20
C PRO A 285 6.49 -17.70 -4.06
N ILE A 286 5.45 -17.07 -3.51
CA ILE A 286 4.32 -16.54 -4.27
C ILE A 286 4.78 -15.41 -5.20
N VAL A 287 5.53 -14.44 -4.67
CA VAL A 287 6.03 -13.32 -5.48
C VAL A 287 7.00 -13.80 -6.55
N ARG A 288 7.82 -14.82 -6.26
CA ARG A 288 8.73 -15.44 -7.24
C ARG A 288 7.96 -16.12 -8.38
N GLN A 289 6.89 -16.85 -8.08
CA GLN A 289 5.99 -17.43 -9.10
C GLN A 289 5.32 -16.36 -9.96
N VAL A 290 4.85 -15.25 -9.37
CA VAL A 290 4.36 -14.10 -10.14
C VAL A 290 5.45 -13.59 -11.09
N GLY A 291 6.69 -13.48 -10.62
CA GLY A 291 7.83 -13.09 -11.46
C GLY A 291 8.08 -14.05 -12.63
N GLN A 292 7.97 -15.35 -12.39
CA GLN A 292 8.11 -16.39 -13.42
C GLN A 292 6.98 -16.34 -14.46
N VAL A 293 5.73 -16.10 -14.04
CA VAL A 293 4.60 -15.91 -14.97
C VAL A 293 4.82 -14.67 -15.82
N LEU A 294 5.26 -13.56 -15.23
CA LEU A 294 5.58 -12.31 -15.96
C LEU A 294 6.71 -12.52 -16.99
N ALA A 295 7.68 -13.37 -16.68
CA ALA A 295 8.78 -13.72 -17.57
C ALA A 295 8.39 -14.79 -18.62
N GLY A 296 7.21 -15.40 -18.52
CA GLY A 296 6.77 -16.47 -19.38
C GLY A 296 7.48 -17.81 -19.16
N THR A 297 8.11 -17.99 -17.98
CA THR A 297 8.83 -19.22 -17.59
C THR A 297 8.01 -20.18 -16.72
N LEU A 298 6.85 -19.75 -16.27
CA LEU A 298 5.87 -20.55 -15.54
C LEU A 298 4.50 -20.41 -16.20
N ASP A 299 3.81 -21.52 -16.46
CA ASP A 299 2.40 -21.48 -16.89
C ASP A 299 1.55 -20.92 -15.73
N PRO A 300 0.65 -19.97 -15.98
CA PRO A 300 -0.25 -19.46 -14.94
C PRO A 300 -1.02 -20.53 -14.16
N LYS A 301 -1.30 -21.69 -14.77
CA LYS A 301 -1.96 -22.82 -14.11
C LYS A 301 -1.13 -23.45 -12.99
N ASP A 302 0.19 -23.26 -13.03
CA ASP A 302 1.13 -23.82 -12.08
C ASP A 302 1.48 -22.86 -10.93
N ILE A 303 0.76 -21.73 -10.80
CA ILE A 303 1.07 -20.70 -9.79
C ILE A 303 0.86 -21.16 -8.34
N ALA A 304 0.23 -22.32 -8.12
CA ALA A 304 -0.01 -22.84 -6.77
C ALA A 304 0.42 -24.32 -6.65
N PRO A 305 1.67 -24.68 -7.03
CA PRO A 305 2.10 -26.09 -7.07
C PRO A 305 2.00 -26.76 -5.69
N HIS A 306 2.15 -26.03 -4.60
CA HIS A 306 2.00 -26.53 -3.23
C HIS A 306 0.56 -26.90 -2.83
N LEU A 307 -0.44 -26.54 -3.66
CA LEU A 307 -1.84 -26.93 -3.50
C LEU A 307 -2.23 -28.09 -4.45
N THR A 308 -1.36 -28.42 -5.41
CA THR A 308 -1.62 -29.38 -6.49
C THR A 308 -0.54 -30.47 -6.57
N THR A 309 0.25 -30.72 -5.52
CA THR A 309 1.30 -31.73 -5.54
C THR A 309 0.71 -33.15 -5.57
N ASP A 310 1.21 -34.00 -6.48
CA ASP A 310 0.92 -35.44 -6.56
C ASP A 310 1.56 -36.26 -5.40
N SER A 311 2.02 -35.64 -4.32
CA SER A 311 2.59 -36.37 -3.19
C SER A 311 1.48 -36.82 -2.26
N ASP A 312 1.35 -38.15 -2.10
CA ASP A 312 0.46 -38.80 -1.12
C ASP A 312 0.86 -38.53 0.35
N GLU A 313 1.99 -37.84 0.60
CA GLU A 313 2.42 -37.50 1.94
C GLU A 313 1.76 -36.20 2.39
N PRO A 314 1.05 -36.20 3.54
CA PRO A 314 0.55 -34.93 4.11
C PRO A 314 1.73 -34.03 4.40
N GLN A 315 1.82 -32.93 3.67
CA GLN A 315 2.74 -31.86 4.01
C GLN A 315 2.26 -31.28 5.35
N GLY A 316 3.14 -31.29 6.37
CA GLY A 316 2.86 -30.56 7.60
C GLY A 316 2.44 -29.14 7.24
N GLU A 317 1.38 -28.65 7.86
CA GLU A 317 1.07 -27.23 7.78
C GLU A 317 2.38 -26.52 8.10
N ARG A 318 2.99 -25.84 7.11
CA ARG A 318 4.07 -24.90 7.37
C ARG A 318 3.45 -23.80 8.20
N THR A 319 3.25 -24.13 9.46
CA THR A 319 3.13 -23.10 10.47
C THR A 319 4.39 -22.26 10.31
N ILE A 320 4.27 -20.98 10.44
CA ILE A 320 5.26 -19.91 10.42
C ILE A 320 6.54 -20.25 11.27
N ASP A 321 6.86 -21.50 11.52
CA ASP A 321 7.86 -21.97 12.50
C ASP A 321 8.84 -23.07 11.99
N ASP A 322 8.89 -23.40 10.70
CA ASP A 322 9.82 -24.43 10.20
C ASP A 322 11.20 -23.86 9.79
N GLY A 323 11.62 -22.77 10.41
CA GLY A 323 13.02 -22.34 10.43
C GLY A 323 13.84 -23.27 11.33
N LYS A 324 14.93 -23.85 10.78
CA LYS A 324 15.90 -24.72 11.46
C LYS A 324 16.62 -24.10 12.64
N ASP A 325 16.18 -22.97 13.16
CA ASP A 325 16.82 -22.23 14.23
C ASP A 325 15.76 -21.65 15.17
N GLY A 326 15.31 -22.39 16.13
CA GLY A 326 14.61 -22.06 17.39
C GLY A 326 13.94 -20.68 17.59
N SER A 327 13.88 -19.84 16.59
CA SER A 327 13.23 -18.55 16.64
C SER A 327 11.77 -18.72 16.17
N ARG A 328 10.83 -18.60 17.10
CA ARG A 328 9.40 -18.47 16.79
C ARG A 328 9.20 -17.35 15.76
N SER A 329 8.42 -17.59 14.71
CA SER A 329 8.20 -16.59 13.67
C SER A 329 7.61 -15.31 14.27
N ALA A 330 7.92 -14.17 13.66
CA ALA A 330 7.42 -12.87 14.10
C ALA A 330 5.89 -12.84 14.19
N LEU A 331 5.23 -13.50 13.24
CA LEU A 331 3.77 -13.57 13.16
C LEU A 331 3.17 -14.35 14.35
N ARG A 332 3.78 -15.50 14.72
CA ARG A 332 3.32 -16.29 15.88
C ARG A 332 3.45 -15.51 17.17
N ARG A 333 4.57 -14.79 17.35
CA ARG A 333 4.75 -13.90 18.52
C ARG A 333 3.73 -12.76 18.54
N ALA A 334 3.37 -12.21 17.38
CA ALA A 334 2.34 -11.19 17.28
C ALA A 334 0.96 -11.74 17.66
N PHE A 335 0.59 -12.93 17.15
CA PHE A 335 -0.66 -13.61 17.52
C PHE A 335 -0.72 -13.98 18.99
N GLU A 336 0.35 -14.54 19.56
CA GLU A 336 0.41 -14.87 20.97
C GLU A 336 0.24 -13.62 21.84
N ARG A 337 0.91 -12.51 21.52
CA ARG A 337 0.74 -11.22 22.24
C ARG A 337 -0.67 -10.66 22.12
N ALA A 338 -1.25 -10.68 20.93
CA ALA A 338 -2.62 -10.20 20.72
C ALA A 338 -3.63 -11.07 21.49
N TYR A 339 -3.44 -12.39 21.47
CA TYR A 339 -4.28 -13.34 22.21
C TYR A 339 -4.17 -13.14 23.72
N ASP A 340 -2.98 -12.94 24.25
CA ASP A 340 -2.75 -12.67 25.67
C ASP A 340 -3.35 -11.33 26.12
N GLN A 341 -3.27 -10.29 25.29
CA GLN A 341 -3.92 -9.01 25.56
C GLN A 341 -5.45 -9.14 25.62
N LEU A 342 -6.05 -9.91 24.72
CA LEU A 342 -7.50 -10.18 24.75
C LEU A 342 -7.90 -11.00 25.97
N ARG A 343 -7.07 -11.94 26.39
CA ARG A 343 -7.35 -12.82 27.54
C ARG A 343 -7.19 -12.14 28.90
N HIS A 344 -6.28 -11.16 29.00
CA HIS A 344 -5.98 -10.45 30.24
C HIS A 344 -6.61 -9.06 30.33
N GLY A 345 -7.01 -8.45 29.20
CA GLY A 345 -7.69 -7.15 29.18
C GLY A 345 -9.14 -7.17 29.70
N GLY A 346 -9.71 -8.36 29.91
CA GLY A 346 -11.09 -8.53 30.40
C GLY A 346 -11.26 -8.57 31.93
N ARG A 347 -10.20 -8.41 32.73
CA ARG A 347 -10.25 -8.53 34.21
C ARG A 347 -10.05 -7.21 34.96
N GLY A 348 -10.46 -6.09 34.40
CA GLY A 348 -10.25 -4.79 35.03
C GLY A 348 -11.44 -3.85 35.05
N ALA A 349 -12.70 -4.35 35.21
CA ALA A 349 -13.83 -3.45 35.44
C ALA A 349 -14.97 -4.19 36.19
N GLY A 350 -14.73 -4.52 37.43
CA GLY A 350 -15.75 -5.13 38.25
C GLY A 350 -15.34 -5.18 39.73
N GLY A 351 -15.70 -4.16 40.49
CA GLY A 351 -15.59 -4.19 41.96
C GLY A 351 -15.12 -2.87 42.54
N ASP A 352 -16.03 -2.01 42.84
CA ASP A 352 -16.33 -1.60 44.23
C ASP A 352 -17.44 -0.54 44.21
N ARG A 353 -18.62 -0.95 44.65
CA ARG A 353 -19.66 -0.08 45.17
C ARG A 353 -20.25 -0.80 46.37
N SER A 354 -19.74 -0.46 47.51
CA SER A 354 -20.48 -0.55 48.78
C SER A 354 -20.45 0.80 49.45
#